data_95128eab697642317578a7022bd3ba0f
#
_entry.id   95128eab697642317578a7022bd3ba0f
#
_cell.length_a   1.000
_cell.length_b   1.000
_cell.length_c   1.000
_cell.angle_alpha   90.00
_cell.angle_beta   90.00
_cell.angle_gamma   90.00
#
_symmetry.space_group_name_H-M   'P 1'
#
loop_
_entity.id
_entity.type
_entity.pdbx_description
1 polymer ?
#
loop_
_entity_poly.entity_id
_entity_poly.type
_entity_poly.pdbx_seq_one_letter_code
_entity_poly.pdbx_strand_id
1 'polypeptide(L)'
;MITSRRELLRGSVGLAATAFAPELLLAKPNRGYSHSEIEARQKSGKGLPGLTKADLMTPCLLLDLDLFDANIARMAAHAKAAGINLRPHGKTHKCVEVAHRQQKAGAIGLCVATIREAEAMALAGVKGLLITSELVGKPKIDRLIKLLRRAPDTMAVADNLMHAQQLSEAAIAAKLTLNVMMDVDPAGRRTGVPAGEQAIKLAEQLVKLPGLRLRGIHGYSGASAHVTGFDARRNHSIKVMTPVLETFAQLKRLGLPVEIMSGGSTGTYNIDTELKGMTELQVGSYVFMDKEYRLVGGKSGAMYDDFNCALTVMGTVISKVYDDHATLDCGIKAFAKDRKFDADVKGITGVTFSASSDEHGTLLFNTNPGPSREIKLGDRIEFIVPHCDPNVNLYDRMYCVRGETVVDVWRTVGRYGD
;
A
#
# COMPACT_ATOMS: atom_id res chain seq x y z
N MET A 1 -67.82 -27.46 25.80
CA MET A 1 -67.94 -26.66 24.59
C MET A 1 -67.10 -25.41 24.76
N ILE A 2 -66.14 -25.31 23.93
CA ILE A 2 -65.06 -24.32 23.97
C ILE A 2 -65.57 -23.05 23.33
N THR A 3 -65.60 -21.91 24.03
CA THR A 3 -65.86 -20.61 23.43
C THR A 3 -64.64 -19.68 23.63
N SER A 4 -64.27 -19.09 22.58
CA SER A 4 -63.05 -18.43 22.19
C SER A 4 -62.77 -17.12 22.97
N ARG A 5 -61.50 -16.88 23.24
CA ARG A 5 -60.91 -15.68 23.90
C ARG A 5 -60.94 -14.37 23.11
N ARG A 6 -61.89 -14.19 22.18
CA ARG A 6 -61.86 -13.06 21.22
C ARG A 6 -62.93 -11.97 21.40
N GLU A 7 -63.71 -12.00 22.46
CA GLU A 7 -64.86 -11.06 22.63
C GLU A 7 -64.84 -10.18 23.88
N LEU A 8 -63.67 -9.89 24.45
CA LEU A 8 -63.63 -9.10 25.70
C LEU A 8 -62.73 -7.87 25.61
N LEU A 9 -62.77 -7.11 24.53
CA LEU A 9 -62.12 -5.79 24.44
C LEU A 9 -62.87 -4.88 23.44
N ARG A 10 -64.12 -4.59 23.73
CA ARG A 10 -64.80 -3.41 23.16
C ARG A 10 -65.66 -2.77 24.28
N GLY A 11 -65.19 -1.62 24.71
CA GLY A 11 -66.02 -0.74 25.52
C GLY A 11 -65.24 0.16 26.47
N SER A 12 -65.34 1.41 26.14
CA SER A 12 -65.30 2.62 26.99
C SER A 12 -64.13 3.56 26.84
N VAL A 13 -64.41 4.61 26.16
CA VAL A 13 -64.62 6.00 26.62
C VAL A 13 -63.32 6.80 26.78
N GLY A 14 -63.25 7.84 25.98
CA GLY A 14 -62.20 8.84 25.93
C GLY A 14 -62.05 9.68 27.19
N LEU A 15 -60.82 10.04 27.42
CA LEU A 15 -60.46 11.30 28.09
C LEU A 15 -59.25 11.86 27.36
N ALA A 16 -59.43 13.04 26.77
CA ALA A 16 -58.37 13.82 26.18
C ALA A 16 -57.43 14.33 27.28
N ALA A 17 -56.24 13.77 27.33
CA ALA A 17 -55.11 14.38 28.04
C ALA A 17 -54.15 14.88 26.97
N THR A 18 -54.18 16.18 26.70
CA THR A 18 -53.12 16.89 25.98
C THR A 18 -51.89 16.88 26.83
N ALA A 19 -51.10 15.81 26.72
CA ALA A 19 -49.75 15.80 27.23
C ALA A 19 -48.83 16.45 26.17
N PHE A 20 -48.29 17.60 26.50
CA PHE A 20 -47.09 18.15 25.84
C PHE A 20 -45.98 17.09 25.97
N ALA A 21 -45.82 16.27 24.96
CA ALA A 21 -44.61 15.54 24.75
C ALA A 21 -43.58 16.57 24.22
N PRO A 22 -42.43 16.76 24.87
CA PRO A 22 -41.34 17.46 24.21
C PRO A 22 -41.04 16.65 22.95
N GLU A 23 -41.09 17.30 21.78
CA GLU A 23 -40.48 16.77 20.56
C GLU A 23 -39.02 16.52 20.93
N LEU A 24 -38.67 15.27 21.32
CA LEU A 24 -37.33 14.80 21.14
C LEU A 24 -37.11 14.96 19.63
N LEU A 25 -36.31 15.97 19.29
CA LEU A 25 -35.61 16.03 18.03
C LEU A 25 -34.77 14.74 17.98
N LEU A 26 -35.39 13.65 17.52
CA LEU A 26 -34.68 12.46 17.07
C LEU A 26 -33.84 12.97 15.91
N ALA A 27 -32.56 13.23 16.21
CA ALA A 27 -31.55 13.35 15.19
C ALA A 27 -31.83 12.19 14.24
N LYS A 28 -32.03 12.50 12.94
CA LYS A 28 -32.26 11.46 11.93
C LYS A 28 -31.16 10.42 12.19
N PRO A 29 -31.52 9.15 12.41
CA PRO A 29 -30.51 8.14 12.66
C PRO A 29 -29.51 8.24 11.53
N ASN A 30 -28.22 8.42 11.86
CA ASN A 30 -27.15 8.34 10.88
C ASN A 30 -27.33 7.00 10.19
N ARG A 31 -27.83 7.06 8.96
CA ARG A 31 -28.07 5.88 8.16
C ARG A 31 -26.71 5.43 7.64
N GLY A 32 -26.07 4.50 8.35
CA GLY A 32 -24.88 3.85 7.85
C GLY A 32 -25.13 3.30 6.44
N TYR A 33 -24.21 3.52 5.53
CA TYR A 33 -24.29 2.97 4.17
C TYR A 33 -23.67 1.58 4.14
N SER A 34 -24.40 0.61 3.58
CA SER A 34 -23.80 -0.68 3.23
C SER A 34 -22.76 -0.52 2.12
N HIS A 35 -21.83 -1.46 2.01
CA HIS A 35 -20.84 -1.45 0.93
C HIS A 35 -21.50 -1.42 -0.46
N SER A 36 -22.59 -2.17 -0.64
CA SER A 36 -23.33 -2.19 -1.90
C SER A 36 -23.99 -0.84 -2.24
N GLU A 37 -24.47 -0.11 -1.24
CA GLU A 37 -25.01 1.24 -1.45
C GLU A 37 -23.91 2.23 -1.86
N ILE A 38 -22.74 2.15 -1.22
CA ILE A 38 -21.57 2.98 -1.57
C ILE A 38 -21.11 2.68 -3.01
N GLU A 39 -20.97 1.41 -3.36
CA GLU A 39 -20.61 1.01 -4.74
C GLU A 39 -21.64 1.43 -5.78
N ALA A 40 -22.92 1.28 -5.48
CA ALA A 40 -23.98 1.69 -6.38
C ALA A 40 -23.97 3.22 -6.62
N ARG A 41 -23.69 4.01 -5.58
CA ARG A 41 -23.55 5.47 -5.70
C ARG A 41 -22.35 5.86 -6.55
N GLN A 42 -21.20 5.24 -6.34
CA GLN A 42 -20.00 5.45 -7.16
C GLN A 42 -20.27 5.13 -8.64
N LYS A 43 -20.84 3.96 -8.92
CA LYS A 43 -21.17 3.53 -10.30
C LYS A 43 -22.19 4.45 -10.98
N SER A 44 -23.10 5.05 -10.23
CA SER A 44 -24.11 5.97 -10.77
C SER A 44 -23.62 7.40 -10.97
N GLY A 45 -22.36 7.71 -10.60
CA GLY A 45 -21.80 9.07 -10.65
C GLY A 45 -22.45 10.06 -9.67
N LYS A 46 -23.29 9.59 -8.75
CA LYS A 46 -24.01 10.45 -7.77
C LYS A 46 -23.13 10.94 -6.62
N GLY A 47 -21.86 10.48 -6.56
CA GLY A 47 -20.95 10.81 -5.47
C GLY A 47 -21.41 10.26 -4.11
N LEU A 48 -20.76 10.71 -3.06
CA LEU A 48 -21.05 10.32 -1.66
C LEU A 48 -21.43 11.55 -0.81
N PRO A 49 -22.40 12.41 -1.25
CA PRO A 49 -22.69 13.65 -0.54
C PRO A 49 -23.19 13.35 0.88
N GLY A 50 -22.57 14.01 1.88
CA GLY A 50 -22.96 13.90 3.27
C GLY A 50 -22.46 12.65 4.00
N LEU A 51 -21.65 11.78 3.37
CA LEU A 51 -21.01 10.66 4.06
C LEU A 51 -19.78 11.16 4.83
N THR A 52 -19.73 10.83 6.11
CA THR A 52 -18.65 11.19 7.02
C THR A 52 -17.96 9.96 7.61
N LYS A 53 -16.82 10.13 8.27
CA LYS A 53 -16.18 9.06 9.03
C LYS A 53 -17.11 8.42 10.05
N ALA A 54 -18.02 9.21 10.66
CA ALA A 54 -18.99 8.73 11.64
C ALA A 54 -20.00 7.72 11.06
N ASP A 55 -20.23 7.76 9.74
CA ASP A 55 -21.17 6.86 9.07
C ASP A 55 -20.53 5.52 8.64
N LEU A 56 -19.21 5.37 8.76
CA LEU A 56 -18.50 4.16 8.37
C LEU A 56 -18.61 3.07 9.42
N MET A 57 -18.73 1.83 8.97
CA MET A 57 -18.55 0.67 9.84
C MET A 57 -17.06 0.46 10.13
N THR A 58 -16.74 0.23 11.40
CA THR A 58 -15.38 -0.11 11.86
C THR A 58 -15.23 -1.62 12.13
N PRO A 59 -14.00 -2.17 12.07
CA PRO A 59 -12.79 -1.48 11.65
C PRO A 59 -12.78 -1.19 10.14
N CYS A 60 -12.20 -0.06 9.73
CA CYS A 60 -12.06 0.28 8.32
C CYS A 60 -10.74 0.99 8.02
N LEU A 61 -10.28 0.86 6.78
CA LEU A 61 -9.07 1.50 6.29
C LEU A 61 -9.40 2.88 5.72
N LEU A 62 -8.75 3.92 6.23
CA LEU A 62 -8.91 5.30 5.78
C LEU A 62 -7.66 5.79 5.04
N LEU A 63 -7.87 6.61 4.03
CA LEU A 63 -6.82 7.34 3.34
C LEU A 63 -7.13 8.84 3.35
N ASP A 64 -6.31 9.61 4.06
CA ASP A 64 -6.35 11.07 4.04
C ASP A 64 -5.75 11.58 2.72
N LEU A 65 -6.62 12.12 1.84
CA LEU A 65 -6.19 12.54 0.51
C LEU A 65 -5.34 13.80 0.52
N ASP A 66 -5.44 14.66 1.51
CA ASP A 66 -4.62 15.87 1.58
C ASP A 66 -3.16 15.48 1.92
N LEU A 67 -2.97 14.59 2.87
CA LEU A 67 -1.65 14.05 3.22
C LEU A 67 -1.06 13.19 2.10
N PHE A 68 -1.89 12.36 1.48
CA PHE A 68 -1.52 11.51 0.34
C PHE A 68 -1.09 12.34 -0.88
N ASP A 69 -1.88 13.34 -1.28
CA ASP A 69 -1.57 14.21 -2.41
C ASP A 69 -0.26 14.99 -2.15
N ALA A 70 -0.03 15.46 -0.92
CA ALA A 70 1.23 16.10 -0.51
C ALA A 70 2.44 15.15 -0.63
N ASN A 71 2.29 13.89 -0.24
CA ASN A 71 3.35 12.87 -0.38
C ASN A 71 3.71 12.63 -1.85
N ILE A 72 2.72 12.47 -2.72
CA ILE A 72 2.94 12.31 -4.18
C ILE A 72 3.67 13.53 -4.75
N ALA A 73 3.21 14.73 -4.43
CA ALA A 73 3.81 15.97 -4.94
C ALA A 73 5.28 16.11 -4.48
N ARG A 74 5.57 15.79 -3.21
CA ARG A 74 6.93 15.86 -2.66
C ARG A 74 7.88 14.88 -3.36
N MET A 75 7.48 13.63 -3.55
CA MET A 75 8.30 12.62 -4.24
C MET A 75 8.53 12.99 -5.72
N ALA A 76 7.49 13.46 -6.41
CA ALA A 76 7.60 13.90 -7.80
C ALA A 76 8.55 15.10 -7.95
N ALA A 77 8.47 16.08 -7.04
CA ALA A 77 9.38 17.24 -7.02
C ALA A 77 10.84 16.80 -6.76
N HIS A 78 11.07 15.86 -5.82
CA HIS A 78 12.40 15.31 -5.55
C HIS A 78 12.97 14.62 -6.78
N ALA A 79 12.23 13.72 -7.41
CA ALA A 79 12.68 12.98 -8.57
C ALA A 79 13.02 13.90 -9.75
N LYS A 80 12.17 14.92 -9.97
CA LYS A 80 12.41 15.96 -11.00
C LYS A 80 13.69 16.75 -10.71
N ALA A 81 13.90 17.17 -9.47
CA ALA A 81 15.09 17.92 -9.07
C ALA A 81 16.38 17.08 -9.20
N ALA A 82 16.30 15.78 -8.90
CA ALA A 82 17.41 14.84 -9.03
C ALA A 82 17.64 14.33 -10.47
N GLY A 83 16.74 14.65 -11.42
CA GLY A 83 16.83 14.17 -12.80
C GLY A 83 16.67 12.65 -12.93
N ILE A 84 15.94 12.00 -12.01
CA ILE A 84 15.71 10.57 -11.99
C ILE A 84 14.24 10.22 -12.26
N ASN A 85 13.98 9.09 -12.88
CA ASN A 85 12.61 8.64 -13.13
C ASN A 85 11.98 8.00 -11.90
N LEU A 86 10.65 8.00 -11.84
CA LEU A 86 9.88 7.24 -10.87
C LEU A 86 9.15 6.09 -11.58
N ARG A 87 9.34 4.88 -11.07
CA ARG A 87 8.50 3.70 -11.34
C ARG A 87 8.05 3.14 -9.98
N PRO A 88 7.11 3.82 -9.30
CA PRO A 88 6.73 3.48 -7.93
C PRO A 88 6.27 2.04 -7.79
N HIS A 89 6.35 1.47 -6.56
CA HIS A 89 5.99 0.08 -6.34
C HIS A 89 4.53 -0.07 -5.88
N GLY A 90 3.68 -0.58 -6.78
CA GLY A 90 2.25 -0.77 -6.56
C GLY A 90 1.89 -1.84 -5.53
N LYS A 91 2.83 -2.72 -5.12
CA LYS A 91 2.58 -3.73 -4.07
C LYS A 91 2.11 -3.09 -2.75
N THR A 92 2.56 -1.88 -2.47
CA THR A 92 2.20 -1.15 -1.26
C THR A 92 0.73 -0.76 -1.22
N HIS A 93 0.21 -0.29 -2.36
CA HIS A 93 -1.15 0.24 -2.40
C HIS A 93 -2.15 -0.68 -3.09
N LYS A 94 -1.74 -1.51 -4.04
CA LYS A 94 -2.63 -2.40 -4.81
C LYS A 94 -3.90 -1.70 -5.30
N CYS A 95 -3.77 -0.45 -5.74
CA CYS A 95 -4.89 0.44 -6.04
C CYS A 95 -4.66 1.16 -7.37
N VAL A 96 -5.63 1.07 -8.26
CA VAL A 96 -5.58 1.65 -9.60
C VAL A 96 -5.56 3.17 -9.55
N GLU A 97 -6.38 3.76 -8.69
CA GLU A 97 -6.50 5.21 -8.53
C GLU A 97 -5.19 5.82 -8.03
N VAL A 98 -4.49 5.14 -7.13
CA VAL A 98 -3.14 5.54 -6.68
C VAL A 98 -2.15 5.50 -7.84
N ALA A 99 -2.13 4.40 -8.62
CA ALA A 99 -1.24 4.26 -9.77
C ALA A 99 -1.46 5.38 -10.80
N HIS A 100 -2.71 5.70 -11.13
CA HIS A 100 -3.04 6.80 -12.04
C HIS A 100 -2.59 8.17 -11.51
N ARG A 101 -2.75 8.43 -10.21
CA ARG A 101 -2.26 9.68 -9.59
C ARG A 101 -0.74 9.78 -9.64
N GLN A 102 -0.03 8.68 -9.41
CA GLN A 102 1.43 8.62 -9.54
C GLN A 102 1.87 8.88 -10.99
N GLN A 103 1.21 8.26 -11.99
CA GLN A 103 1.51 8.53 -13.40
C GLN A 103 1.20 9.97 -13.80
N LYS A 104 0.08 10.53 -13.33
CA LYS A 104 -0.25 11.96 -13.54
C LYS A 104 0.80 12.88 -12.93
N ALA A 105 1.44 12.49 -11.84
CA ALA A 105 2.51 13.24 -11.20
C ALA A 105 3.89 13.02 -11.84
N GLY A 106 3.98 12.26 -12.94
CA GLY A 106 5.20 12.08 -13.73
C GLY A 106 5.88 10.71 -13.58
N ALA A 107 5.28 9.74 -12.91
CA ALA A 107 5.82 8.38 -12.89
C ALA A 107 5.74 7.76 -14.30
N ILE A 108 6.86 7.18 -14.76
CA ILE A 108 6.98 6.59 -16.11
C ILE A 108 6.35 5.21 -16.24
N GLY A 109 5.91 4.63 -15.14
CA GLY A 109 5.33 3.31 -15.05
C GLY A 109 5.05 2.92 -13.60
N LEU A 110 4.86 1.63 -13.36
CA LEU A 110 4.61 1.07 -12.05
C LEU A 110 5.34 -0.27 -11.89
N CYS A 111 6.05 -0.44 -10.78
CA CYS A 111 6.51 -1.76 -10.34
C CYS A 111 5.38 -2.51 -9.65
N VAL A 112 5.30 -3.81 -9.87
CA VAL A 112 4.34 -4.71 -9.24
C VAL A 112 5.05 -6.00 -8.82
N ALA A 113 4.62 -6.62 -7.73
CA ALA A 113 5.28 -7.81 -7.22
C ALA A 113 4.77 -9.11 -7.87
N THR A 114 3.53 -9.14 -8.32
CA THR A 114 2.90 -10.37 -8.80
C THR A 114 2.23 -10.19 -10.16
N ILE A 115 2.03 -11.31 -10.86
CA ILE A 115 1.29 -11.30 -12.13
C ILE A 115 -0.17 -10.83 -11.95
N ARG A 116 -0.79 -11.10 -10.80
CA ARG A 116 -2.16 -10.63 -10.49
C ARG A 116 -2.23 -9.12 -10.39
N GLU A 117 -1.28 -8.51 -9.70
CA GLU A 117 -1.15 -7.04 -9.65
C GLU A 117 -0.95 -6.47 -11.06
N ALA A 118 -0.06 -7.07 -11.86
CA ALA A 118 0.21 -6.62 -13.23
C ALA A 118 -1.05 -6.68 -14.11
N GLU A 119 -1.83 -7.76 -14.04
CA GLU A 119 -3.06 -7.91 -14.80
C GLU A 119 -4.12 -6.88 -14.40
N ALA A 120 -4.32 -6.67 -13.08
CA ALA A 120 -5.27 -5.68 -12.58
C ALA A 120 -4.89 -4.25 -13.02
N MET A 121 -3.61 -3.89 -12.93
CA MET A 121 -3.12 -2.58 -13.36
C MET A 121 -3.19 -2.40 -14.88
N ALA A 122 -2.81 -3.41 -15.66
CA ALA A 122 -2.92 -3.36 -17.12
C ALA A 122 -4.39 -3.30 -17.60
N LEU A 123 -5.31 -3.98 -16.90
CA LEU A 123 -6.73 -3.92 -17.19
C LEU A 123 -7.28 -2.50 -17.03
N ALA A 124 -6.76 -1.78 -16.06
CA ALA A 124 -7.09 -0.38 -15.80
C ALA A 124 -6.31 0.62 -16.69
N GLY A 125 -5.47 0.16 -17.61
CA GLY A 125 -4.72 1.02 -18.52
C GLY A 125 -3.42 1.61 -17.97
N VAL A 126 -2.95 1.14 -16.82
CA VAL A 126 -1.62 1.52 -16.28
C VAL A 126 -0.54 0.99 -17.21
N LYS A 127 0.38 1.85 -17.63
CA LYS A 127 1.46 1.54 -18.58
C LYS A 127 2.81 1.43 -17.87
N GLY A 128 3.82 0.92 -18.60
CA GLY A 128 5.19 0.85 -18.12
C GLY A 128 5.37 -0.08 -16.92
N LEU A 129 4.68 -1.23 -16.91
CA LEU A 129 4.73 -2.18 -15.80
C LEU A 129 6.10 -2.87 -15.73
N LEU A 130 6.63 -3.03 -14.51
CA LEU A 130 7.78 -3.89 -14.20
C LEU A 130 7.37 -4.87 -13.11
N ILE A 131 7.34 -6.17 -13.46
CA ILE A 131 7.09 -7.24 -12.50
C ILE A 131 8.41 -7.60 -11.83
N THR A 132 8.50 -7.37 -10.53
CA THR A 132 9.76 -7.42 -9.76
C THR A 132 10.01 -8.74 -9.04
N SER A 133 9.19 -9.77 -9.33
CA SER A 133 9.44 -11.14 -8.84
C SER A 133 9.48 -12.09 -10.01
N GLU A 134 10.31 -13.11 -9.92
CA GLU A 134 10.51 -14.12 -10.95
C GLU A 134 9.22 -14.91 -11.17
N LEU A 135 8.74 -14.91 -12.41
CA LEU A 135 7.52 -15.62 -12.83
C LEU A 135 7.84 -17.06 -13.26
N VAL A 136 8.23 -17.89 -12.32
CA VAL A 136 8.61 -19.28 -12.56
C VAL A 136 7.38 -20.18 -12.61
N GLY A 137 7.40 -21.13 -13.54
CA GLY A 137 6.35 -22.13 -13.76
C GLY A 137 5.32 -21.73 -14.81
N LYS A 138 4.89 -22.73 -15.57
CA LYS A 138 4.01 -22.57 -16.74
C LYS A 138 2.77 -21.69 -16.48
N PRO A 139 2.01 -21.85 -15.39
CA PRO A 139 0.81 -21.03 -15.17
C PRO A 139 1.09 -19.53 -15.10
N LYS A 140 2.20 -19.12 -14.47
CA LYS A 140 2.57 -17.70 -14.37
C LYS A 140 3.10 -17.16 -15.70
N ILE A 141 3.88 -17.96 -16.42
CA ILE A 141 4.41 -17.61 -17.75
C ILE A 141 3.26 -17.48 -18.76
N ASP A 142 2.30 -18.40 -18.79
CA ASP A 142 1.12 -18.31 -19.67
C ASP A 142 0.31 -17.01 -19.39
N ARG A 143 0.16 -16.62 -18.13
CA ARG A 143 -0.50 -15.35 -17.76
C ARG A 143 0.31 -14.15 -18.23
N LEU A 144 1.64 -14.17 -18.08
CA LEU A 144 2.51 -13.12 -18.59
C LEU A 144 2.36 -12.96 -20.10
N ILE A 145 2.37 -14.04 -20.86
CA ILE A 145 2.19 -14.01 -22.32
C ILE A 145 0.82 -13.42 -22.71
N LYS A 146 -0.24 -13.74 -21.96
CA LYS A 146 -1.56 -13.12 -22.17
C LYS A 146 -1.53 -11.62 -21.86
N LEU A 147 -0.86 -11.24 -20.77
CA LEU A 147 -0.70 -9.85 -20.36
C LEU A 147 0.03 -9.03 -21.43
N LEU A 148 1.11 -9.55 -22.03
CA LEU A 148 1.89 -8.86 -23.07
C LEU A 148 1.07 -8.50 -24.31
N ARG A 149 0.00 -9.24 -24.63
CA ARG A 149 -0.91 -8.89 -25.74
C ARG A 149 -1.68 -7.60 -25.47
N ARG A 150 -1.88 -7.26 -24.20
CA ARG A 150 -2.60 -6.07 -23.75
C ARG A 150 -1.67 -4.91 -23.36
N ALA A 151 -0.55 -5.25 -22.72
CA ALA A 151 0.44 -4.32 -22.22
C ALA A 151 1.84 -4.76 -22.70
N PRO A 152 2.17 -4.54 -23.99
CA PRO A 152 3.40 -5.05 -24.61
C PRO A 152 4.68 -4.38 -24.08
N ASP A 153 4.55 -3.26 -23.40
CA ASP A 153 5.62 -2.53 -22.72
C ASP A 153 5.97 -3.09 -21.32
N THR A 154 5.24 -4.13 -20.86
CA THR A 154 5.53 -4.78 -19.58
C THR A 154 6.90 -5.44 -19.60
N MET A 155 7.63 -5.26 -18.49
CA MET A 155 8.92 -5.90 -18.22
C MET A 155 8.76 -6.94 -17.11
N ALA A 156 9.57 -8.00 -17.17
CA ALA A 156 9.70 -9.00 -16.12
C ALA A 156 11.17 -9.17 -15.73
N VAL A 157 11.43 -9.64 -14.52
CA VAL A 157 12.81 -9.92 -14.04
C VAL A 157 13.21 -11.37 -14.33
N ALA A 158 14.52 -11.59 -14.46
CA ALA A 158 15.13 -12.92 -14.51
C ALA A 158 16.51 -12.89 -13.87
N ASP A 159 16.83 -13.91 -13.06
CA ASP A 159 18.07 -14.04 -12.31
C ASP A 159 18.90 -15.29 -12.70
N ASN A 160 18.38 -16.13 -13.57
CA ASN A 160 19.09 -17.33 -14.06
C ASN A 160 18.71 -17.71 -15.49
N LEU A 161 19.60 -18.45 -16.12
CA LEU A 161 19.48 -18.83 -17.54
C LEU A 161 18.28 -19.75 -17.78
N MET A 162 18.04 -20.74 -16.93
CA MET A 162 16.94 -21.71 -17.15
C MET A 162 15.57 -21.01 -17.13
N HIS A 163 15.35 -20.10 -16.18
CA HIS A 163 14.12 -19.30 -16.16
C HIS A 163 14.01 -18.41 -17.40
N ALA A 164 15.11 -17.74 -17.79
CA ALA A 164 15.13 -16.92 -19.00
C ALA A 164 14.85 -17.72 -20.28
N GLN A 165 15.33 -18.96 -20.39
CA GLN A 165 15.02 -19.87 -21.50
C GLN A 165 13.52 -20.19 -21.57
N GLN A 166 12.87 -20.50 -20.44
CA GLN A 166 11.43 -20.72 -20.38
C GLN A 166 10.63 -19.49 -20.85
N LEU A 167 11.05 -18.29 -20.43
CA LEU A 167 10.46 -17.03 -20.89
C LEU A 167 10.66 -16.83 -22.41
N SER A 168 11.85 -17.12 -22.92
CA SER A 168 12.19 -17.04 -24.34
C SER A 168 11.32 -17.99 -25.19
N GLU A 169 11.25 -19.25 -24.81
CA GLU A 169 10.43 -20.26 -25.50
C GLU A 169 8.95 -19.85 -25.58
N ALA A 170 8.40 -19.35 -24.45
CA ALA A 170 7.01 -18.89 -24.38
C ALA A 170 6.78 -17.64 -25.25
N ALA A 171 7.72 -16.70 -25.27
CA ALA A 171 7.65 -15.49 -26.09
C ALA A 171 7.69 -15.84 -27.59
N ILE A 172 8.62 -16.71 -27.99
CA ILE A 172 8.73 -17.21 -29.39
C ILE A 172 7.44 -17.91 -29.84
N ALA A 173 6.95 -18.85 -29.03
CA ALA A 173 5.71 -19.58 -29.34
C ALA A 173 4.50 -18.65 -29.52
N ALA A 174 4.49 -17.54 -28.79
CA ALA A 174 3.45 -16.51 -28.88
C ALA A 174 3.70 -15.45 -29.97
N LYS A 175 4.86 -15.48 -30.64
CA LYS A 175 5.34 -14.45 -31.59
C LYS A 175 5.37 -13.06 -30.97
N LEU A 176 5.86 -12.97 -29.72
CA LEU A 176 6.02 -11.74 -28.96
C LEU A 176 7.49 -11.50 -28.59
N THR A 177 7.79 -10.27 -28.20
CA THR A 177 9.07 -9.93 -27.58
C THR A 177 8.78 -9.49 -26.13
N LEU A 178 9.44 -10.14 -25.16
CA LEU A 178 9.37 -9.79 -23.75
C LEU A 178 10.56 -8.91 -23.38
N ASN A 179 10.29 -7.75 -22.80
CA ASN A 179 11.31 -6.94 -22.17
C ASN A 179 11.72 -7.57 -20.82
N VAL A 180 13.01 -7.79 -20.62
CA VAL A 180 13.55 -8.43 -19.41
C VAL A 180 14.53 -7.49 -18.72
N MET A 181 14.40 -7.39 -17.40
CA MET A 181 15.41 -6.83 -16.50
C MET A 181 16.16 -7.97 -15.83
N MET A 182 17.50 -7.93 -15.81
CA MET A 182 18.28 -8.86 -15.03
C MET A 182 18.17 -8.50 -13.55
N ASP A 183 17.72 -9.43 -12.70
CA ASP A 183 17.73 -9.20 -11.25
C ASP A 183 19.14 -9.46 -10.72
N VAL A 184 19.68 -8.47 -10.02
CA VAL A 184 21.03 -8.51 -9.42
C VAL A 184 20.92 -8.26 -7.93
N ASP A 185 21.42 -9.20 -7.13
CA ASP A 185 21.35 -9.16 -5.68
C ASP A 185 22.29 -8.08 -5.09
N PRO A 186 21.78 -7.06 -4.39
CA PRO A 186 22.61 -6.12 -3.65
C PRO A 186 22.97 -6.65 -2.25
N ALA A 187 23.50 -7.88 -2.19
CA ALA A 187 23.90 -8.59 -0.97
C ALA A 187 22.75 -8.96 0.00
N GLY A 188 21.50 -8.96 -0.48
CA GLY A 188 20.32 -9.34 0.32
C GLY A 188 20.07 -10.84 0.36
N ARG A 189 20.63 -11.61 -0.59
CA ARG A 189 20.48 -13.07 -0.74
C ARG A 189 19.01 -13.53 -0.77
N ARG A 190 18.14 -12.69 -1.35
CA ARG A 190 16.71 -12.99 -1.51
C ARG A 190 16.43 -13.58 -2.89
N THR A 191 16.67 -12.82 -3.93
CA THR A 191 16.64 -13.16 -5.36
C THR A 191 17.77 -12.41 -6.05
N GLY A 192 17.99 -12.70 -7.31
CA GLY A 192 19.01 -12.01 -8.09
C GLY A 192 20.36 -12.74 -8.14
N VAL A 193 21.02 -12.62 -9.28
CA VAL A 193 22.38 -13.11 -9.47
C VAL A 193 23.38 -12.20 -8.72
N PRO A 194 24.45 -12.74 -8.12
CA PRO A 194 25.50 -11.90 -7.52
C PRO A 194 26.08 -10.91 -8.52
N ALA A 195 26.31 -9.67 -8.06
CA ALA A 195 26.93 -8.62 -8.87
C ALA A 195 28.33 -9.01 -9.35
N GLY A 196 28.79 -8.42 -10.45
CA GLY A 196 30.09 -8.68 -11.05
C GLY A 196 30.08 -9.79 -12.10
N GLU A 197 31.06 -10.68 -12.09
CA GLU A 197 31.29 -11.65 -13.16
C GLU A 197 30.10 -12.55 -13.49
N GLN A 198 29.37 -13.03 -12.46
CA GLN A 198 28.20 -13.89 -12.66
C GLN A 198 27.07 -13.15 -13.36
N ALA A 199 26.80 -11.90 -12.98
CA ALA A 199 25.80 -11.05 -13.63
C ALA A 199 26.21 -10.73 -15.08
N ILE A 200 27.47 -10.48 -15.35
CA ILE A 200 27.97 -10.23 -16.72
C ILE A 200 27.74 -11.47 -17.59
N LYS A 201 28.15 -12.66 -17.12
CA LYS A 201 27.91 -13.93 -17.85
C LYS A 201 26.43 -14.16 -18.13
N LEU A 202 25.56 -13.90 -17.15
CA LEU A 202 24.12 -14.03 -17.37
C LEU A 202 23.62 -13.02 -18.42
N ALA A 203 24.03 -11.76 -18.35
CA ALA A 203 23.63 -10.74 -19.33
C ALA A 203 24.04 -11.12 -20.76
N GLU A 204 25.27 -11.62 -20.97
CA GLU A 204 25.76 -12.12 -22.25
C GLU A 204 24.95 -13.30 -22.80
N GLN A 205 24.35 -14.09 -21.90
CA GLN A 205 23.46 -15.19 -22.29
C GLN A 205 22.05 -14.67 -22.60
N LEU A 206 21.53 -13.74 -21.78
CA LEU A 206 20.19 -13.15 -21.97
C LEU A 206 20.04 -12.46 -23.34
N VAL A 207 21.05 -11.73 -23.79
CA VAL A 207 20.99 -11.03 -25.09
C VAL A 207 20.98 -11.98 -26.31
N LYS A 208 21.39 -13.23 -26.11
CA LYS A 208 21.38 -14.27 -27.17
C LYS A 208 20.05 -15.03 -27.24
N LEU A 209 19.16 -14.87 -26.23
CA LEU A 209 17.88 -15.58 -26.22
C LEU A 209 16.86 -14.88 -27.14
N PRO A 210 16.39 -15.54 -28.22
CA PRO A 210 15.40 -14.94 -29.09
C PRO A 210 14.07 -14.74 -28.36
N GLY A 211 13.30 -13.73 -28.76
CA GLY A 211 12.05 -13.38 -28.08
C GLY A 211 12.22 -12.62 -26.77
N LEU A 212 13.45 -12.43 -26.28
CA LEU A 212 13.76 -11.56 -25.14
C LEU A 212 14.49 -10.30 -25.59
N ARG A 213 14.27 -9.21 -24.86
CA ARG A 213 14.99 -7.96 -25.01
C ARG A 213 15.48 -7.50 -23.64
N LEU A 214 16.78 -7.65 -23.39
CA LEU A 214 17.38 -7.12 -22.15
C LEU A 214 17.30 -5.59 -22.12
N ARG A 215 16.77 -5.04 -21.00
CA ARG A 215 16.60 -3.59 -20.83
C ARG A 215 17.53 -3.00 -19.78
N GLY A 216 18.01 -3.81 -18.86
CA GLY A 216 18.84 -3.32 -17.78
C GLY A 216 18.87 -4.21 -16.56
N ILE A 217 19.17 -3.61 -15.41
CA ILE A 217 19.27 -4.26 -14.11
C ILE A 217 18.14 -3.81 -13.18
N HIS A 218 17.51 -4.78 -12.52
CA HIS A 218 16.74 -4.61 -11.29
C HIS A 218 17.68 -4.90 -10.12
N GLY A 219 17.85 -3.94 -9.19
CA GLY A 219 18.69 -4.10 -8.01
C GLY A 219 18.02 -3.43 -6.79
N TYR A 220 17.33 -4.21 -5.97
CA TYR A 220 16.56 -3.70 -4.84
C TYR A 220 17.12 -4.16 -3.50
N SER A 221 17.58 -3.21 -2.67
CA SER A 221 18.01 -3.46 -1.29
C SER A 221 16.94 -3.14 -0.27
N GLY A 222 16.12 -4.15 0.09
CA GLY A 222 15.13 -4.00 1.15
C GLY A 222 15.75 -3.75 2.53
N ALA A 223 16.91 -4.36 2.80
CA ALA A 223 17.61 -4.17 4.07
C ALA A 223 18.06 -2.71 4.27
N SER A 224 18.53 -2.04 3.21
CA SER A 224 18.94 -0.63 3.29
C SER A 224 17.79 0.29 3.71
N ALA A 225 16.56 0.01 3.28
CA ALA A 225 15.39 0.83 3.53
C ALA A 225 15.07 1.03 5.03
N HIS A 226 15.44 0.04 5.86
CA HIS A 226 15.04 -0.05 7.25
C HIS A 226 16.21 0.08 8.24
N VAL A 227 17.41 0.47 7.78
CA VAL A 227 18.53 0.77 8.66
C VAL A 227 18.22 2.04 9.46
N THR A 228 18.23 1.93 10.79
CA THR A 228 17.97 3.05 11.70
C THR A 228 19.12 4.06 11.66
N GLY A 229 18.78 5.33 11.62
CA GLY A 229 19.72 6.44 11.50
C GLY A 229 20.10 6.74 10.05
N PHE A 230 20.01 8.02 9.66
CA PHE A 230 20.22 8.44 8.26
C PHE A 230 21.63 8.08 7.76
N ASP A 231 22.67 8.39 8.51
CA ASP A 231 24.07 8.14 8.07
C ASP A 231 24.36 6.65 7.97
N ALA A 232 23.89 5.85 8.93
CA ALA A 232 24.03 4.39 8.89
C ALA A 232 23.32 3.81 7.65
N ARG A 233 22.10 4.29 7.38
CA ARG A 233 21.30 3.89 6.21
C ARG A 233 21.97 4.29 4.91
N ARG A 234 22.51 5.51 4.85
CA ARG A 234 23.28 6.00 3.69
C ARG A 234 24.52 5.15 3.42
N ASN A 235 25.32 4.89 4.45
CA ASN A 235 26.52 4.07 4.33
C ASN A 235 26.19 2.63 3.91
N HIS A 236 25.11 2.05 4.45
CA HIS A 236 24.65 0.73 4.07
C HIS A 236 24.20 0.69 2.61
N SER A 237 23.36 1.64 2.17
CA SER A 237 22.88 1.67 0.78
C SER A 237 24.03 1.83 -0.21
N ILE A 238 24.94 2.77 0.01
CA ILE A 238 26.13 2.95 -0.83
C ILE A 238 26.94 1.65 -0.92
N LYS A 239 27.23 1.03 0.23
CA LYS A 239 28.02 -0.21 0.29
C LYS A 239 27.43 -1.32 -0.57
N VAL A 240 26.12 -1.58 -0.45
CA VAL A 240 25.51 -2.72 -1.13
C VAL A 240 25.13 -2.42 -2.58
N MET A 241 24.86 -1.16 -2.92
CA MET A 241 24.51 -0.76 -4.29
C MET A 241 25.71 -0.52 -5.19
N THR A 242 26.89 -0.18 -4.64
CA THR A 242 28.10 0.07 -5.44
C THR A 242 28.44 -1.09 -6.38
N PRO A 243 28.53 -2.37 -5.95
CA PRO A 243 28.83 -3.48 -6.86
C PRO A 243 27.80 -3.66 -7.97
N VAL A 244 26.52 -3.40 -7.69
CA VAL A 244 25.44 -3.48 -8.68
C VAL A 244 25.60 -2.39 -9.75
N LEU A 245 25.90 -1.17 -9.32
CA LEU A 245 26.12 -0.03 -10.23
C LEU A 245 27.41 -0.17 -11.06
N GLU A 246 28.46 -0.71 -10.47
CA GLU A 246 29.70 -1.06 -11.20
C GLU A 246 29.44 -2.11 -12.26
N THR A 247 28.63 -3.14 -11.94
CA THR A 247 28.17 -4.16 -12.90
C THR A 247 27.39 -3.51 -14.04
N PHE A 248 26.45 -2.64 -13.74
CA PHE A 248 25.69 -1.91 -14.76
C PHE A 248 26.58 -1.07 -15.68
N ALA A 249 27.54 -0.36 -15.11
CA ALA A 249 28.52 0.41 -15.87
C ALA A 249 29.43 -0.49 -16.74
N GLN A 250 29.79 -1.68 -16.26
CA GLN A 250 30.59 -2.65 -17.01
C GLN A 250 29.79 -3.23 -18.19
N LEU A 251 28.52 -3.59 -18.01
CA LEU A 251 27.64 -4.04 -19.09
C LEU A 251 27.57 -3.01 -20.22
N LYS A 252 27.44 -1.72 -19.86
CA LYS A 252 27.46 -0.63 -20.84
C LYS A 252 28.81 -0.55 -21.61
N ARG A 253 29.95 -0.68 -20.91
CA ARG A 253 31.27 -0.69 -21.55
C ARG A 253 31.47 -1.87 -22.50
N LEU A 254 30.84 -3.01 -22.20
CA LEU A 254 30.83 -4.18 -23.05
C LEU A 254 29.85 -4.05 -24.27
N GLY A 255 29.16 -2.93 -24.40
CA GLY A 255 28.21 -2.67 -25.49
C GLY A 255 26.89 -3.43 -25.37
N LEU A 256 26.58 -3.96 -24.19
CA LEU A 256 25.30 -4.64 -23.98
C LEU A 256 24.14 -3.61 -23.90
N PRO A 257 22.95 -3.97 -24.40
CA PRO A 257 21.82 -3.06 -24.54
C PRO A 257 21.11 -2.83 -23.18
N VAL A 258 21.81 -2.24 -22.22
CA VAL A 258 21.28 -1.94 -20.87
C VAL A 258 21.12 -0.44 -20.70
N GLU A 259 19.86 0.00 -20.51
CA GLU A 259 19.49 1.41 -20.39
C GLU A 259 18.98 1.74 -18.99
N ILE A 260 18.38 0.75 -18.30
CA ILE A 260 17.64 0.93 -17.05
C ILE A 260 18.43 0.34 -15.88
N MET A 261 18.63 1.14 -14.86
CA MET A 261 19.04 0.69 -13.53
C MET A 261 17.96 1.06 -12.53
N SER A 262 17.14 0.07 -12.18
CA SER A 262 15.93 0.24 -11.38
C SER A 262 16.13 -0.29 -9.97
N GLY A 263 15.83 0.50 -8.96
CA GLY A 263 16.00 0.14 -7.55
C GLY A 263 15.52 1.22 -6.61
N GLY A 264 16.09 1.25 -5.40
CA GLY A 264 15.74 2.24 -4.39
C GLY A 264 14.41 1.98 -3.67
N SER A 265 14.20 2.69 -2.58
CA SER A 265 13.04 2.52 -1.70
C SER A 265 12.63 3.84 -1.06
N THR A 266 11.51 3.85 -0.34
CA THR A 266 11.08 5.02 0.45
C THR A 266 12.14 5.46 1.46
N GLY A 267 12.80 4.51 2.13
CA GLY A 267 13.84 4.84 3.13
C GLY A 267 15.16 5.35 2.55
N THR A 268 15.39 5.13 1.26
CA THR A 268 16.68 5.48 0.60
C THR A 268 16.52 6.44 -0.58
N TYR A 269 15.32 6.94 -0.84
CA TYR A 269 15.04 7.76 -2.03
C TYR A 269 15.99 8.95 -2.20
N ASN A 270 16.30 9.63 -1.09
CA ASN A 270 17.19 10.78 -1.03
C ASN A 270 18.68 10.42 -0.88
N ILE A 271 18.99 9.13 -0.86
CA ILE A 271 20.35 8.57 -0.86
C ILE A 271 20.63 8.00 -2.26
N ASP A 272 19.75 7.15 -2.76
CA ASP A 272 19.96 6.42 -4.01
C ASP A 272 19.93 7.36 -5.24
N THR A 273 19.28 8.52 -5.15
CA THR A 273 19.38 9.57 -6.18
C THR A 273 20.77 10.20 -6.31
N GLU A 274 21.62 10.09 -5.28
CA GLU A 274 23.01 10.55 -5.32
C GLU A 274 23.95 9.51 -5.99
N LEU A 275 23.48 8.28 -6.19
CA LEU A 275 24.28 7.18 -6.73
C LEU A 275 24.37 7.26 -8.26
N LYS A 276 25.58 7.50 -8.77
CA LYS A 276 25.82 7.58 -10.20
C LYS A 276 25.47 6.26 -10.91
N GLY A 277 24.53 6.33 -11.85
CA GLY A 277 24.09 5.18 -12.64
C GLY A 277 22.66 4.73 -12.34
N MET A 278 22.08 5.13 -11.21
CA MET A 278 20.65 4.95 -10.99
C MET A 278 19.83 5.71 -12.04
N THR A 279 18.81 5.07 -12.62
CA THR A 279 17.98 5.70 -13.64
C THR A 279 16.52 5.87 -13.22
N GLU A 280 16.05 5.02 -12.29
CA GLU A 280 14.69 5.10 -11.77
C GLU A 280 14.58 4.54 -10.34
N LEU A 281 13.63 5.08 -9.59
CA LEU A 281 13.32 4.68 -8.20
C LEU A 281 12.02 3.88 -8.12
N GLN A 282 12.06 2.80 -7.29
CA GLN A 282 10.93 1.91 -7.01
C GLN A 282 10.24 2.21 -5.67
N VAL A 283 10.16 3.45 -5.27
CA VAL A 283 9.56 3.89 -4.01
C VAL A 283 8.10 3.43 -3.88
N GLY A 284 7.71 2.86 -2.75
CA GLY A 284 6.37 2.35 -2.51
C GLY A 284 5.66 3.08 -1.37
N SER A 285 6.09 2.85 -0.15
CA SER A 285 5.41 3.25 1.10
C SER A 285 5.27 4.76 1.31
N TYR A 286 6.02 5.59 0.56
CA TYR A 286 5.97 7.05 0.68
C TYR A 286 4.55 7.63 0.51
N VAL A 287 3.68 6.98 -0.28
CA VAL A 287 2.31 7.46 -0.51
C VAL A 287 1.44 7.39 0.73
N PHE A 288 1.72 6.44 1.61
CA PHE A 288 0.92 6.12 2.79
C PHE A 288 1.64 6.38 4.10
N MET A 289 2.93 6.07 4.17
CA MET A 289 3.76 5.99 5.36
C MET A 289 3.14 5.11 6.45
N ASP A 290 3.97 4.74 7.41
CA ASP A 290 3.59 3.91 8.55
C ASP A 290 4.53 4.13 9.75
N LYS A 291 4.24 3.43 10.84
CA LYS A 291 5.05 3.51 12.06
C LYS A 291 6.48 3.01 11.84
N GLU A 292 6.66 1.94 11.04
CA GLU A 292 7.98 1.39 10.77
C GLU A 292 8.91 2.42 10.13
N TYR A 293 8.47 3.07 9.06
CA TYR A 293 9.27 4.11 8.41
C TYR A 293 9.51 5.32 9.34
N ARG A 294 8.52 5.71 10.14
CA ARG A 294 8.73 6.80 11.11
C ARG A 294 9.89 6.51 12.07
N LEU A 295 10.06 5.26 12.46
CA LEU A 295 11.07 4.84 13.44
C LEU A 295 12.50 4.68 12.87
N VAL A 296 12.69 4.68 11.54
CA VAL A 296 14.05 4.54 10.98
C VAL A 296 14.89 5.81 11.08
N GLY A 297 14.30 6.94 11.46
CA GLY A 297 14.97 8.24 11.58
C GLY A 297 15.20 8.97 10.27
N GLY A 298 15.00 10.27 10.29
CA GLY A 298 15.18 11.19 9.16
C GLY A 298 16.60 11.75 9.06
N LYS A 299 16.84 12.55 8.04
CA LYS A 299 18.09 13.32 7.87
C LYS A 299 18.22 14.42 8.94
N SER A 300 17.09 14.95 9.38
CA SER A 300 17.03 16.11 10.30
C SER A 300 16.69 15.74 11.75
N GLY A 301 16.36 14.48 12.05
CA GLY A 301 15.94 14.09 13.40
C GLY A 301 15.72 12.60 13.60
N ALA A 302 15.33 12.23 14.81
CA ALA A 302 15.10 10.84 15.22
C ALA A 302 13.89 10.20 14.53
N MET A 303 12.95 11.00 14.03
CA MET A 303 11.79 10.52 13.28
C MET A 303 11.99 10.76 11.78
N TYR A 304 11.56 9.79 10.97
CA TYR A 304 11.48 9.95 9.53
C TYR A 304 10.13 10.63 9.19
N ASP A 305 10.19 11.92 8.96
CA ASP A 305 9.04 12.78 8.73
C ASP A 305 9.03 13.43 7.33
N ASP A 306 9.82 12.87 6.41
CA ASP A 306 9.88 13.32 5.02
C ASP A 306 8.51 13.22 4.33
N PHE A 307 7.68 12.25 4.74
CA PHE A 307 6.33 12.02 4.23
C PHE A 307 5.33 11.84 5.36
N ASN A 308 4.08 12.17 5.08
CA ASN A 308 2.99 12.11 6.05
C ASN A 308 2.38 10.72 6.16
N CYS A 309 1.96 10.30 7.37
CA CYS A 309 1.15 9.09 7.55
C CYS A 309 -0.28 9.37 7.10
N ALA A 310 -0.55 9.06 5.83
CA ALA A 310 -1.85 9.28 5.19
C ALA A 310 -2.82 8.11 5.39
N LEU A 311 -2.30 6.90 5.67
CA LEU A 311 -3.09 5.68 5.83
C LEU A 311 -3.30 5.38 7.32
N THR A 312 -4.57 5.17 7.71
CA THR A 312 -4.94 4.79 9.07
C THR A 312 -5.99 3.68 9.07
N VAL A 313 -6.03 2.91 10.15
CA VAL A 313 -7.19 2.08 10.49
C VAL A 313 -8.00 2.83 11.53
N MET A 314 -9.32 2.89 11.33
CA MET A 314 -10.24 3.46 12.30
C MET A 314 -11.00 2.36 13.02
N GLY A 315 -11.02 2.42 14.36
CA GLY A 315 -11.79 1.56 15.24
C GLY A 315 -12.75 2.36 16.11
N THR A 316 -13.71 1.68 16.72
CA THR A 316 -14.69 2.25 17.65
C THR A 316 -14.43 1.75 19.07
N VAL A 317 -14.53 2.63 20.04
CA VAL A 317 -14.56 2.27 21.47
C VAL A 317 -15.88 1.57 21.77
N ILE A 318 -15.82 0.27 22.01
CA ILE A 318 -17.01 -0.58 22.26
C ILE A 318 -17.22 -0.91 23.73
N SER A 319 -16.22 -0.66 24.59
CA SER A 319 -16.33 -0.84 26.03
C SER A 319 -15.41 0.15 26.75
N LYS A 320 -15.95 0.78 27.82
CA LYS A 320 -15.24 1.73 28.68
C LYS A 320 -15.74 1.55 30.13
N VAL A 321 -15.53 0.35 30.67
CA VAL A 321 -15.98 -0.02 32.02
C VAL A 321 -14.88 0.20 33.06
N TYR A 322 -13.62 0.21 32.62
CA TYR A 322 -12.44 0.37 33.46
C TYR A 322 -11.82 1.75 33.32
N ASP A 323 -11.18 2.22 34.37
CA ASP A 323 -10.56 3.55 34.40
C ASP A 323 -9.21 3.59 33.69
N ASP A 324 -8.51 2.44 33.61
CA ASP A 324 -7.16 2.30 33.06
C ASP A 324 -7.12 1.97 31.57
N HIS A 325 -8.25 1.55 30.97
CA HIS A 325 -8.29 1.22 29.54
C HIS A 325 -9.69 1.31 28.93
N ALA A 326 -9.71 1.27 27.59
CA ALA A 326 -10.91 1.05 26.78
C ALA A 326 -10.69 -0.07 25.78
N THR A 327 -11.77 -0.76 25.40
CA THR A 327 -11.74 -1.80 24.36
C THR A 327 -12.29 -1.28 23.06
N LEU A 328 -11.62 -1.62 21.96
CA LEU A 328 -12.02 -1.27 20.60
C LEU A 328 -12.40 -2.51 19.79
N ASP A 329 -13.16 -2.32 18.73
CA ASP A 329 -13.57 -3.35 17.76
C ASP A 329 -12.49 -3.68 16.70
N CYS A 330 -11.24 -3.29 16.94
CA CYS A 330 -10.11 -3.48 16.02
C CYS A 330 -8.97 -4.23 16.71
N GLY A 331 -8.98 -5.54 16.62
CA GLY A 331 -7.96 -6.44 17.16
C GLY A 331 -6.91 -6.86 16.12
N ILE A 332 -6.32 -8.03 16.32
CA ILE A 332 -5.27 -8.60 15.44
C ILE A 332 -5.74 -8.70 13.98
N LYS A 333 -7.01 -9.01 13.72
CA LYS A 333 -7.54 -9.12 12.35
C LYS A 333 -7.66 -7.80 11.62
N ALA A 334 -7.64 -6.67 12.35
CA ALA A 334 -7.65 -5.33 11.75
C ALA A 334 -6.23 -4.83 11.42
N PHE A 335 -5.18 -5.47 11.95
CA PHE A 335 -3.80 -5.04 11.77
C PHE A 335 -2.88 -6.20 11.41
N ALA A 336 -1.96 -5.99 10.49
CA ALA A 336 -0.89 -6.95 10.23
C ALA A 336 0.08 -7.01 11.42
N LYS A 337 0.41 -8.23 11.86
CA LYS A 337 1.31 -8.49 13.00
C LYS A 337 2.69 -8.94 12.55
N ASP A 338 3.20 -8.37 11.47
CA ASP A 338 4.52 -8.66 10.90
C ASP A 338 5.65 -7.84 11.57
N ARG A 339 5.31 -6.94 12.48
CA ARG A 339 6.24 -6.13 13.27
C ARG A 339 6.12 -6.44 14.77
N LYS A 340 7.19 -6.09 15.52
CA LYS A 340 7.24 -6.29 16.98
C LYS A 340 6.51 -5.22 17.79
N PHE A 341 5.85 -4.29 17.13
CA PHE A 341 5.10 -3.19 17.73
C PHE A 341 3.70 -3.12 17.14
N ASP A 342 2.78 -2.58 17.90
CA ASP A 342 1.41 -2.30 17.49
C ASP A 342 1.31 -0.92 16.81
N ALA A 343 0.12 -0.61 16.30
CA ALA A 343 -0.21 0.68 15.68
C ALA A 343 -0.04 1.85 16.66
N ASP A 344 0.22 3.04 16.13
CA ASP A 344 0.23 4.28 16.93
C ASP A 344 -1.14 4.94 16.91
N VAL A 345 -1.58 5.43 18.08
CA VAL A 345 -2.81 6.22 18.18
C VAL A 345 -2.57 7.61 17.57
N LYS A 346 -3.38 7.97 16.56
CA LYS A 346 -3.24 9.25 15.86
C LYS A 346 -3.92 10.38 16.65
N GLY A 347 -3.16 11.42 16.96
CA GLY A 347 -3.70 12.68 17.51
C GLY A 347 -4.16 12.64 18.97
N ILE A 348 -3.95 11.54 19.70
CA ILE A 348 -4.28 11.42 21.11
C ILE A 348 -3.00 11.09 21.89
N THR A 349 -2.67 11.91 22.87
CA THR A 349 -1.52 11.71 23.75
C THR A 349 -1.93 11.02 25.05
N GLY A 350 -0.96 10.39 25.73
CA GLY A 350 -1.21 9.72 27.02
C GLY A 350 -1.94 8.38 26.90
N VAL A 351 -1.98 7.79 25.70
CA VAL A 351 -2.58 6.49 25.43
C VAL A 351 -1.62 5.63 24.58
N THR A 352 -1.72 4.33 24.76
CA THR A 352 -1.06 3.32 23.88
C THR A 352 -2.06 2.28 23.45
N PHE A 353 -1.86 1.72 22.26
CA PHE A 353 -2.73 0.70 21.71
C PHE A 353 -2.04 -0.66 21.70
N SER A 354 -2.80 -1.71 21.99
CA SER A 354 -2.41 -3.10 21.82
C SER A 354 -3.50 -3.89 21.11
N ALA A 355 -3.16 -4.50 19.98
CA ALA A 355 -4.00 -5.49 19.32
C ALA A 355 -3.85 -6.83 20.06
N SER A 356 -4.58 -7.00 21.15
CA SER A 356 -4.39 -8.07 22.15
C SER A 356 -5.21 -9.33 21.88
N SER A 357 -6.28 -9.26 21.11
CA SER A 357 -7.09 -10.41 20.70
C SER A 357 -7.57 -10.30 19.25
N ASP A 358 -8.23 -11.33 18.74
CA ASP A 358 -8.63 -11.42 17.33
C ASP A 358 -9.43 -10.21 16.86
N GLU A 359 -10.53 -9.90 17.55
CA GLU A 359 -11.47 -8.84 17.17
C GLU A 359 -11.32 -7.58 18.04
N HIS A 360 -10.69 -7.70 19.23
CA HIS A 360 -10.64 -6.62 20.19
C HIS A 360 -9.23 -6.07 20.37
N GLY A 361 -9.10 -4.76 20.32
CA GLY A 361 -7.90 -4.03 20.70
C GLY A 361 -8.09 -3.34 22.06
N THR A 362 -7.00 -3.13 22.77
CA THR A 362 -7.00 -2.42 24.07
C THR A 362 -6.30 -1.07 23.90
N LEU A 363 -6.98 -0.01 24.27
CA LEU A 363 -6.43 1.33 24.42
C LEU A 363 -6.09 1.56 25.88
N LEU A 364 -4.82 1.49 26.21
CA LEU A 364 -4.30 1.68 27.56
C LEU A 364 -4.14 3.18 27.85
N PHE A 365 -4.59 3.63 29.02
CA PHE A 365 -4.38 4.99 29.48
C PHE A 365 -3.11 5.04 30.32
N ASN A 366 -2.16 5.83 29.86
CA ASN A 366 -0.91 6.02 30.59
C ASN A 366 -1.19 6.82 31.87
N THR A 367 -0.67 6.37 32.99
CA THR A 367 -0.89 6.99 34.31
C THR A 367 -0.21 8.35 34.48
N ASN A 368 0.59 8.79 33.53
CA ASN A 368 1.23 10.09 33.54
C ASN A 368 0.41 11.05 32.68
N PRO A 369 -0.31 12.03 33.25
CA PRO A 369 -1.26 12.85 32.54
C PRO A 369 -0.54 13.87 31.66
N GLY A 370 -0.32 13.48 30.41
CA GLY A 370 -0.34 14.49 29.38
C GLY A 370 -1.79 14.97 29.18
N PRO A 371 -2.09 16.00 28.37
CA PRO A 371 -3.44 16.44 28.06
C PRO A 371 -4.16 15.29 27.32
N SER A 372 -4.66 14.32 28.07
CA SER A 372 -5.42 13.21 27.54
C SER A 372 -6.86 13.65 27.32
N ARG A 373 -7.36 13.47 26.10
CA ARG A 373 -8.77 13.57 25.79
C ARG A 373 -9.54 12.55 26.62
N GLU A 374 -10.71 12.93 27.15
CA GLU A 374 -11.65 11.98 27.73
C GLU A 374 -12.18 11.04 26.64
N ILE A 375 -11.84 9.75 26.74
CA ILE A 375 -12.29 8.71 25.81
C ILE A 375 -13.63 8.17 26.29
N LYS A 376 -14.63 8.11 25.39
CA LYS A 376 -16.00 7.69 25.67
C LYS A 376 -16.40 6.48 24.81
N LEU A 377 -17.42 5.79 25.26
CA LEU A 377 -18.09 4.74 24.48
C LEU A 377 -18.61 5.33 23.14
N GLY A 378 -18.31 4.68 22.05
CA GLY A 378 -18.66 5.11 20.71
C GLY A 378 -17.65 6.04 20.02
N ASP A 379 -16.60 6.49 20.72
CA ASP A 379 -15.55 7.31 20.11
C ASP A 379 -14.85 6.55 18.97
N ARG A 380 -14.55 7.28 17.91
CA ARG A 380 -13.79 6.81 16.75
C ARG A 380 -12.32 7.17 16.93
N ILE A 381 -11.45 6.16 16.86
CA ILE A 381 -10.02 6.32 17.05
C ILE A 381 -9.30 5.90 15.78
N GLU A 382 -8.44 6.75 15.26
CA GLU A 382 -7.58 6.44 14.12
C GLU A 382 -6.21 5.96 14.59
N PHE A 383 -5.68 4.97 13.89
CA PHE A 383 -4.39 4.34 14.17
C PHE A 383 -3.48 4.41 12.95
N ILE A 384 -2.28 4.97 13.10
CA ILE A 384 -1.21 4.83 12.13
C ILE A 384 -0.78 3.37 12.13
N VAL A 385 -0.89 2.71 10.97
CA VAL A 385 -0.61 1.27 10.84
C VAL A 385 0.85 0.92 11.14
N PRO A 386 1.13 -0.28 11.66
CA PRO A 386 2.52 -0.72 11.91
C PRO A 386 3.36 -0.76 10.64
N HIS A 387 2.81 -1.33 9.56
CA HIS A 387 3.41 -1.47 8.23
C HIS A 387 2.31 -1.40 7.17
N CYS A 388 2.42 -0.48 6.21
CA CYS A 388 1.33 -0.21 5.28
C CYS A 388 1.05 -1.35 4.30
N ASP A 389 2.06 -1.98 3.71
CA ASP A 389 1.90 -3.03 2.68
C ASP A 389 0.96 -4.17 3.12
N PRO A 390 1.23 -4.90 4.22
CA PRO A 390 0.35 -5.99 4.64
C PRO A 390 -0.99 -5.49 5.20
N ASN A 391 -1.04 -4.28 5.79
CA ASN A 391 -2.32 -3.73 6.25
C ASN A 391 -3.27 -3.43 5.08
N VAL A 392 -2.79 -2.85 3.98
CA VAL A 392 -3.58 -2.67 2.76
C VAL A 392 -4.12 -4.01 2.25
N ASN A 393 -3.30 -5.06 2.31
CA ASN A 393 -3.71 -6.39 1.82
C ASN A 393 -4.80 -7.05 2.68
N LEU A 394 -5.02 -6.63 3.94
CA LEU A 394 -6.13 -7.12 4.78
C LEU A 394 -7.49 -6.58 4.33
N TYR A 395 -7.53 -5.40 3.75
CA TYR A 395 -8.77 -4.71 3.37
C TYR A 395 -9.03 -4.79 1.86
N ASP A 396 -10.29 -4.92 1.46
CA ASP A 396 -10.69 -4.94 0.05
C ASP A 396 -10.87 -3.53 -0.52
N ARG A 397 -10.90 -2.52 0.34
CA ARG A 397 -11.07 -1.10 0.01
C ARG A 397 -10.46 -0.18 1.05
N MET A 398 -10.24 1.07 0.65
CA MET A 398 -9.91 2.18 1.53
C MET A 398 -10.90 3.32 1.30
N TYR A 399 -11.35 3.93 2.38
CA TYR A 399 -12.21 5.10 2.34
C TYR A 399 -11.35 6.35 2.27
N CYS A 400 -11.51 7.10 1.19
CA CYS A 400 -10.74 8.33 0.96
C CYS A 400 -11.44 9.50 1.63
N VAL A 401 -10.72 10.23 2.47
CA VAL A 401 -11.28 11.32 3.27
C VAL A 401 -10.55 12.64 3.04
N ARG A 402 -11.28 13.75 3.21
CA ARG A 402 -10.76 15.09 3.43
C ARG A 402 -11.40 15.64 4.69
N GLY A 403 -10.59 15.85 5.73
CA GLY A 403 -11.11 16.09 7.08
C GLY A 403 -12.04 14.96 7.52
N GLU A 404 -13.27 15.29 7.88
CA GLU A 404 -14.29 14.30 8.30
C GLU A 404 -15.10 13.72 7.15
N THR A 405 -15.04 14.31 5.95
CA THR A 405 -15.88 13.92 4.82
C THR A 405 -15.26 12.77 4.03
N VAL A 406 -16.03 11.72 3.77
CA VAL A 406 -15.67 10.65 2.83
C VAL A 406 -15.97 11.13 1.42
N VAL A 407 -14.92 11.29 0.61
CA VAL A 407 -15.03 11.85 -0.75
C VAL A 407 -14.96 10.79 -1.84
N ASP A 408 -14.36 9.62 -1.54
CA ASP A 408 -14.24 8.51 -2.49
C ASP A 408 -14.03 7.18 -1.77
N VAL A 409 -14.13 6.06 -2.50
CA VAL A 409 -13.80 4.72 -2.00
C VAL A 409 -13.02 3.99 -3.09
N TRP A 410 -11.78 3.62 -2.77
CA TRP A 410 -10.89 2.96 -3.71
C TRP A 410 -10.72 1.48 -3.37
N ARG A 411 -10.71 0.64 -4.40
CA ARG A 411 -10.54 -0.81 -4.22
C ARG A 411 -9.07 -1.22 -4.15
N THR A 412 -8.81 -2.22 -3.33
CA THR A 412 -7.54 -2.96 -3.32
C THR A 412 -7.67 -4.13 -4.31
N VAL A 413 -6.81 -4.19 -5.32
CA VAL A 413 -6.85 -5.18 -6.41
C VAL A 413 -5.60 -6.08 -6.40
N GLY A 414 -5.66 -7.21 -7.10
CA GLY A 414 -4.52 -8.13 -7.21
C GLY A 414 -4.14 -8.80 -5.90
N ARG A 415 -5.08 -8.95 -4.96
CA ARG A 415 -4.92 -9.71 -3.71
C ARG A 415 -4.92 -11.20 -4.01
N TYR A 416 -4.47 -12.05 -3.06
CA TYR A 416 -4.33 -13.48 -3.30
C TYR A 416 -5.66 -14.24 -3.49
N GLY A 417 -6.79 -13.65 -3.17
CA GLY A 417 -8.12 -14.21 -3.40
C GLY A 417 -8.81 -13.74 -4.66
N ASP A 418 -8.20 -12.87 -5.43
CA ASP A 418 -8.78 -12.27 -6.65
C ASP A 418 -8.53 -13.14 -7.90
#